data_ca54dec9ee2a6eb403ba2d2b3662ae08
#
_entry.id   ca54dec9ee2a6eb403ba2d2b3662ae08
#
_cell.length_a   1.000
_cell.length_b   1.000
_cell.length_c   1.000
_cell.angle_alpha   90.00
_cell.angle_beta   90.00
_cell.angle_gamma   90.00
#
_symmetry.space_group_name_H-M   'P 1'
#
loop_
_entity.id
_entity.type
_entity.pdbx_description
1 polymer ?
#
loop_
_entity_poly.entity_id
_entity_poly.type
_entity_poly.pdbx_seq_one_letter_code
_entity_poly.pdbx_strand_id
1 'polypeptide(L)'
;MVKIADRAGIPCYLKPEQLPWYRDKSATRALLTELGLPTPGFRKIPIAYFKDRSKRTQLKELLEGLRYPVVSKPLDKYGSRGIYISEDLEELINGAEKTAGFSDMPEILVEEYNDGYEFNMMTWVRHGKVHVISIADREKTFVAKGEIPISTRNVYPSRLLSKVEKPATELLQAYADRTGQKDGALSMQFFWKPGEGIQVCEIAARFFGYEHELTDMVYGFNMEELLLASLYDPDKLEKMLAEHDVHKPQCCGAVIYFQGRLLTIE
;
A
#
# COMPACT_ATOMS: atom_id res chain seq x y z
N MET A 1 7.06 -7.02 -16.56
CA MET A 1 5.93 -7.67 -17.26
C MET A 1 5.17 -6.67 -18.13
N VAL A 2 4.57 -5.56 -17.61
CA VAL A 2 3.77 -4.59 -18.41
C VAL A 2 4.47 -4.12 -19.68
N LYS A 3 5.74 -3.67 -19.60
CA LYS A 3 6.53 -3.24 -20.76
C LYS A 3 6.77 -4.36 -21.78
N ILE A 4 6.85 -5.61 -21.33
CA ILE A 4 7.02 -6.78 -22.22
C ILE A 4 5.69 -7.08 -22.90
N ALA A 5 4.58 -7.10 -22.17
CA ALA A 5 3.25 -7.30 -22.72
C ALA A 5 2.92 -6.25 -23.78
N ASP A 6 3.17 -4.98 -23.47
CA ASP A 6 2.95 -3.87 -24.39
C ASP A 6 3.75 -4.02 -25.71
N ARG A 7 5.05 -4.33 -25.62
CA ARG A 7 5.90 -4.59 -26.79
C ARG A 7 5.51 -5.80 -27.62
N ALA A 8 4.94 -6.81 -26.95
CA ALA A 8 4.54 -8.07 -27.59
C ALA A 8 3.06 -8.03 -28.06
N GLY A 9 2.34 -6.92 -27.86
CA GLY A 9 0.92 -6.84 -28.17
C GLY A 9 0.04 -7.77 -27.32
N ILE A 10 0.53 -8.20 -26.13
CA ILE A 10 -0.22 -9.06 -25.22
C ILE A 10 -1.16 -8.19 -24.37
N PRO A 11 -2.43 -8.57 -24.18
CA PRO A 11 -3.36 -7.83 -23.35
C PRO A 11 -2.81 -7.63 -21.92
N CYS A 12 -2.88 -6.39 -21.44
CA CYS A 12 -2.50 -6.03 -20.09
C CYS A 12 -3.39 -4.86 -19.64
N TYR A 13 -3.91 -4.93 -18.43
CA TYR A 13 -4.79 -3.88 -17.89
C TYR A 13 -4.04 -2.58 -17.53
N LEU A 14 -2.71 -2.62 -17.47
CA LEU A 14 -1.87 -1.42 -17.31
C LEU A 14 -1.11 -1.10 -18.59
N LYS A 15 -0.83 0.18 -18.75
CA LYS A 15 0.08 0.70 -19.77
C LYS A 15 1.43 1.09 -19.15
N PRO A 16 2.54 1.08 -19.91
CA PRO A 16 3.86 1.43 -19.40
C PRO A 16 3.94 2.81 -18.72
N GLU A 17 3.22 3.80 -19.21
CA GLU A 17 3.16 5.16 -18.68
C GLU A 17 2.50 5.24 -17.31
N GLN A 18 1.67 4.27 -16.95
CA GLN A 18 1.00 4.21 -15.63
C GLN A 18 1.90 3.64 -14.53
N LEU A 19 2.98 2.92 -14.90
CA LEU A 19 3.84 2.22 -13.94
C LEU A 19 4.43 3.10 -12.84
N PRO A 20 4.86 4.35 -13.09
CA PRO A 20 5.42 5.20 -12.04
C PRO A 20 4.47 5.35 -10.85
N TRP A 21 3.17 5.54 -11.09
CA TRP A 21 2.18 5.76 -10.03
C TRP A 21 1.92 4.53 -9.13
N TYR A 22 2.30 3.32 -9.60
CA TYR A 22 2.11 2.06 -8.86
C TYR A 22 3.41 1.43 -8.37
N ARG A 23 4.57 2.03 -8.70
CA ARG A 23 5.89 1.46 -8.36
C ARG A 23 6.79 2.42 -7.61
N ASP A 24 6.68 3.70 -7.86
CA ASP A 24 7.48 4.72 -7.20
C ASP A 24 6.64 5.39 -6.10
N LYS A 25 7.04 5.17 -4.85
CA LYS A 25 6.34 5.73 -3.69
C LYS A 25 6.29 7.26 -3.72
N SER A 26 7.35 7.92 -4.24
CA SER A 26 7.37 9.37 -4.34
C SER A 26 6.40 9.89 -5.41
N ALA A 27 6.26 9.18 -6.53
CA ALA A 27 5.28 9.51 -7.56
C ALA A 27 3.84 9.31 -7.04
N THR A 28 3.59 8.23 -6.29
CA THR A 28 2.30 8.01 -5.62
C THR A 28 1.96 9.18 -4.67
N ARG A 29 2.92 9.60 -3.84
CA ARG A 29 2.72 10.71 -2.89
C ARG A 29 2.46 12.04 -3.60
N ALA A 30 3.22 12.33 -4.66
CA ALA A 30 3.04 13.53 -5.46
C ALA A 30 1.64 13.57 -6.09
N LEU A 31 1.18 12.43 -6.65
CA LEU A 31 -0.15 12.33 -7.22
C LEU A 31 -1.27 12.51 -6.19
N LEU A 32 -1.14 11.88 -5.02
CA LEU A 32 -2.12 12.07 -3.94
C LEU A 32 -2.20 13.54 -3.49
N THR A 33 -1.05 14.22 -3.40
CA THR A 33 -0.99 15.65 -3.07
C THR A 33 -1.64 16.51 -4.16
N GLU A 34 -1.35 16.23 -5.44
CA GLU A 34 -1.96 16.93 -6.59
C GLU A 34 -3.49 16.83 -6.57
N LEU A 35 -4.01 15.66 -6.19
CA LEU A 35 -5.44 15.40 -6.08
C LEU A 35 -6.08 15.93 -4.79
N GLY A 36 -5.30 16.50 -3.87
CA GLY A 36 -5.78 16.88 -2.55
C GLY A 36 -6.24 15.70 -1.69
N LEU A 37 -5.74 14.48 -2.00
CA LEU A 37 -6.09 13.27 -1.27
C LEU A 37 -5.20 13.08 -0.04
N PRO A 38 -5.71 12.44 1.03
CA PRO A 38 -4.99 12.27 2.27
C PRO A 38 -3.70 11.45 2.11
N THR A 39 -2.58 12.06 2.41
CA THR A 39 -1.25 11.45 2.41
C THR A 39 -0.47 11.92 3.64
N PRO A 40 0.45 11.11 4.22
CA PRO A 40 1.32 11.61 5.28
C PRO A 40 2.15 12.79 4.79
N GLY A 41 2.56 13.69 5.70
CA GLY A 41 3.62 14.63 5.40
C GLY A 41 4.87 13.87 4.95
N PHE A 42 5.50 14.27 3.85
CA PHE A 42 6.64 13.51 3.30
C PHE A 42 7.70 14.42 2.70
N ARG A 43 8.92 13.90 2.64
CA ARG A 43 10.04 14.50 1.92
C ARG A 43 10.82 13.42 1.18
N LYS A 44 11.21 13.70 -0.05
CA LYS A 44 12.18 12.90 -0.80
C LYS A 44 13.55 13.56 -0.65
N ILE A 45 14.49 12.88 -0.01
CA ILE A 45 15.75 13.46 0.43
C ILE A 45 16.93 12.65 -0.12
N PRO A 46 17.90 13.30 -0.78
CA PRO A 46 19.14 12.64 -1.19
C PRO A 46 19.93 12.09 0.02
N ILE A 47 20.41 10.84 -0.10
CA ILE A 47 21.14 10.14 0.96
C ILE A 47 22.39 10.93 1.41
N ALA A 48 23.01 11.67 0.50
CA ALA A 48 24.16 12.51 0.80
C ALA A 48 23.92 13.52 1.95
N TYR A 49 22.67 13.97 2.18
CA TYR A 49 22.36 14.89 3.27
C TYR A 49 22.43 14.20 4.65
N PHE A 50 22.23 12.91 4.71
CA PHE A 50 22.34 12.14 5.96
C PHE A 50 23.79 11.79 6.30
N LYS A 51 24.62 11.52 5.29
CA LYS A 51 26.02 11.13 5.44
C LYS A 51 26.97 12.32 5.71
N ASP A 52 26.66 13.49 5.16
CA ASP A 52 27.54 14.66 5.23
C ASP A 52 27.15 15.60 6.40
N ARG A 53 28.00 15.64 7.42
CA ARG A 53 27.77 16.50 8.59
C ARG A 53 27.69 18.00 8.24
N SER A 54 28.36 18.46 7.19
CA SER A 54 28.30 19.85 6.76
C SER A 54 26.93 20.26 6.24
N LYS A 55 26.10 19.31 5.85
CA LYS A 55 24.73 19.50 5.33
C LYS A 55 23.64 19.43 6.40
N ARG A 56 23.98 19.35 7.68
CA ARG A 56 23.00 19.18 8.78
C ARG A 56 21.99 20.33 8.88
N THR A 57 22.40 21.55 8.64
CA THR A 57 21.49 22.71 8.64
C THR A 57 20.49 22.58 7.50
N GLN A 58 20.95 22.29 6.30
CA GLN A 58 20.10 22.10 5.12
C GLN A 58 19.15 20.89 5.30
N LEU A 59 19.63 19.78 5.92
CA LEU A 59 18.79 18.64 6.22
C LEU A 59 17.64 19.03 7.16
N LYS A 60 17.89 19.83 8.19
CA LYS A 60 16.86 20.35 9.10
C LYS A 60 15.82 21.19 8.35
N GLU A 61 16.26 22.06 7.46
CA GLU A 61 15.38 22.89 6.62
C GLU A 61 14.51 22.02 5.70
N LEU A 62 15.08 20.96 5.10
CA LEU A 62 14.32 20.01 4.27
C LEU A 62 13.26 19.24 5.05
N LEU A 63 13.48 19.00 6.34
CA LEU A 63 12.57 18.28 7.23
C LEU A 63 11.54 19.19 7.91
N GLU A 64 11.67 20.51 7.73
CA GLU A 64 10.76 21.45 8.35
C GLU A 64 9.29 21.16 8.03
N GLY A 65 8.44 21.23 9.05
CA GLY A 65 7.02 20.95 8.98
C GLY A 65 6.65 19.47 9.05
N LEU A 66 7.61 18.52 9.09
CA LEU A 66 7.31 17.12 9.40
C LEU A 66 7.22 16.92 10.91
N ARG A 67 6.20 16.18 11.34
CA ARG A 67 5.98 15.81 12.74
C ARG A 67 6.62 14.46 13.02
N TYR A 68 7.42 14.39 14.08
CA TYR A 68 7.94 13.12 14.58
C TYR A 68 6.87 12.35 15.38
N PRO A 69 6.92 10.99 15.43
CA PRO A 69 7.92 10.17 14.76
C PRO A 69 7.78 10.17 13.24
N VAL A 70 8.90 9.95 12.55
CA VAL A 70 8.95 9.81 11.10
C VAL A 70 9.49 8.43 10.72
N VAL A 71 9.23 8.01 9.48
CA VAL A 71 9.78 6.77 8.92
C VAL A 71 10.65 7.07 7.71
N SER A 72 11.82 6.44 7.64
CA SER A 72 12.65 6.40 6.44
C SER A 72 12.38 5.13 5.65
N LYS A 73 12.22 5.26 4.32
CA LYS A 73 11.84 4.15 3.41
C LYS A 73 12.66 4.19 2.11
N PRO A 74 13.09 3.04 1.56
CA PRO A 74 13.57 2.97 0.19
C PRO A 74 12.43 3.28 -0.79
N LEU A 75 12.72 3.96 -1.89
CA LEU A 75 11.73 4.31 -2.91
C LEU A 75 11.20 3.08 -3.67
N ASP A 76 12.06 2.09 -3.89
CA ASP A 76 11.88 0.96 -4.81
C ASP A 76 11.70 -0.42 -4.14
N LYS A 77 11.65 -0.49 -2.81
CA LYS A 77 11.53 -1.76 -2.09
C LYS A 77 10.12 -1.96 -1.51
N TYR A 78 9.75 -3.23 -1.33
CA TYR A 78 8.46 -3.70 -0.84
C TYR A 78 8.65 -4.62 0.38
N GLY A 79 7.56 -4.89 1.11
CA GLY A 79 7.57 -5.84 2.21
C GLY A 79 8.31 -5.32 3.44
N SER A 80 8.17 -4.07 3.76
CA SER A 80 8.76 -3.40 4.96
C SER A 80 10.29 -3.47 5.05
N ARG A 81 10.98 -3.80 3.96
CA ARG A 81 12.45 -3.88 3.95
C ARG A 81 13.08 -2.49 3.96
N GLY A 82 14.00 -2.28 4.90
CA GLY A 82 14.73 -1.02 5.00
C GLY A 82 13.91 0.15 5.51
N ILE A 83 12.83 -0.10 6.25
CA ILE A 83 12.01 0.93 6.86
C ILE A 83 12.38 1.05 8.34
N TYR A 84 12.59 2.27 8.82
CA TYR A 84 12.95 2.55 10.22
C TYR A 84 12.11 3.71 10.74
N ILE A 85 11.60 3.58 11.98
CA ILE A 85 10.91 4.63 12.71
C ILE A 85 11.95 5.43 13.49
N SER A 86 11.79 6.74 13.53
CA SER A 86 12.70 7.65 14.21
C SER A 86 11.91 8.71 14.98
N GLU A 87 12.24 8.89 16.24
CA GLU A 87 11.60 9.84 17.16
C GLU A 87 12.20 11.24 17.09
N ASP A 88 13.42 11.34 16.55
CA ASP A 88 14.15 12.58 16.40
C ASP A 88 15.10 12.57 15.20
N LEU A 89 15.81 13.67 15.00
CA LEU A 89 16.74 13.82 13.89
C LEU A 89 17.94 12.88 13.95
N GLU A 90 18.44 12.55 15.14
CA GLU A 90 19.61 11.68 15.31
C GLU A 90 19.26 10.24 14.98
N GLU A 91 18.12 9.77 15.47
CA GLU A 91 17.56 8.47 15.10
C GLU A 91 17.27 8.40 13.59
N LEU A 92 16.71 9.49 13.01
CA LEU A 92 16.43 9.55 11.57
C LEU A 92 17.70 9.44 10.73
N ILE A 93 18.79 10.09 11.13
CA ILE A 93 20.07 9.99 10.42
C ILE A 93 20.56 8.53 10.40
N ASN A 94 20.56 7.89 11.56
CA ASN A 94 20.97 6.49 11.69
C ASN A 94 20.03 5.54 10.90
N GLY A 95 18.72 5.77 10.96
CA GLY A 95 17.72 5.03 10.21
C GLY A 95 17.87 5.20 8.71
N ALA A 96 18.09 6.42 8.25
CA ALA A 96 18.27 6.76 6.84
C ALA A 96 19.53 6.11 6.23
N GLU A 97 20.63 6.04 6.98
CA GLU A 97 21.83 5.34 6.54
C GLU A 97 21.60 3.83 6.36
N LYS A 98 20.84 3.23 7.29
CA LYS A 98 20.43 1.82 7.17
C LYS A 98 19.47 1.62 6.00
N THR A 99 18.47 2.50 5.83
CA THR A 99 17.54 2.51 4.69
C THR A 99 18.29 2.52 3.37
N ALA A 100 19.33 3.35 3.26
CA ALA A 100 20.16 3.47 2.06
C ALA A 100 20.87 2.16 1.69
N GLY A 101 21.15 1.28 2.65
CA GLY A 101 21.76 -0.03 2.39
C GLY A 101 20.82 -1.03 1.68
N PHE A 102 19.54 -0.72 1.58
CA PHE A 102 18.56 -1.60 0.91
C PHE A 102 18.28 -1.22 -0.55
N SER A 103 18.78 -0.10 -1.04
CA SER A 103 18.46 0.41 -2.38
C SER A 103 19.67 1.11 -3.02
N ASP A 104 19.79 0.97 -4.34
CA ASP A 104 20.77 1.71 -5.14
C ASP A 104 20.27 3.12 -5.53
N MET A 105 19.06 3.48 -5.12
CA MET A 105 18.50 4.81 -5.38
C MET A 105 19.27 5.87 -4.58
N PRO A 106 19.59 7.04 -5.20
CA PRO A 106 20.34 8.09 -4.52
C PRO A 106 19.54 8.86 -3.46
N GLU A 107 18.25 8.57 -3.36
CA GLU A 107 17.29 9.26 -2.50
C GLU A 107 16.47 8.26 -1.69
N ILE A 108 15.98 8.71 -0.54
CA ILE A 108 15.02 7.99 0.29
C ILE A 108 13.78 8.84 0.50
N LEU A 109 12.70 8.18 0.90
CA LEU A 109 11.47 8.82 1.34
C LEU A 109 11.46 8.89 2.87
N VAL A 110 11.20 10.09 3.40
CA VAL A 110 10.94 10.33 4.83
C VAL A 110 9.49 10.76 4.96
N GLU A 111 8.72 10.07 5.81
CA GLU A 111 7.28 10.34 5.99
C GLU A 111 6.94 10.42 7.48
N GLU A 112 5.91 11.19 7.82
CA GLU A 112 5.30 11.12 9.14
C GLU A 112 4.78 9.71 9.42
N TYR A 113 5.04 9.19 10.62
CA TYR A 113 4.55 7.88 11.03
C TYR A 113 3.06 7.95 11.39
N ASN A 114 2.30 6.96 10.93
CA ASN A 114 0.90 6.82 11.27
C ASN A 114 0.70 5.56 12.11
N ASP A 115 0.17 5.71 13.33
CA ASP A 115 -0.13 4.64 14.29
C ASP A 115 -1.62 4.25 14.31
N GLY A 116 -2.40 4.71 13.35
CA GLY A 116 -3.82 4.38 13.21
C GLY A 116 -4.10 2.91 12.93
N TYR A 117 -5.39 2.59 12.95
CA TYR A 117 -5.86 1.29 12.45
C TYR A 117 -5.43 1.14 10.99
N GLU A 118 -4.90 -0.03 10.65
CA GLU A 118 -4.38 -0.30 9.31
C GLU A 118 -5.25 -1.31 8.58
N PHE A 119 -5.41 -1.11 7.27
CA PHE A 119 -6.30 -1.91 6.44
C PHE A 119 -5.63 -2.30 5.14
N ASN A 120 -5.99 -3.48 4.65
CA ASN A 120 -5.78 -3.90 3.27
C ASN A 120 -7.12 -3.86 2.53
N MET A 121 -7.18 -3.17 1.40
CA MET A 121 -8.34 -3.11 0.53
C MET A 121 -8.00 -3.68 -0.84
N MET A 122 -8.79 -4.64 -1.30
CA MET A 122 -8.70 -5.20 -2.64
C MET A 122 -9.90 -4.77 -3.47
N THR A 123 -9.64 -4.31 -4.68
CA THR A 123 -10.65 -3.86 -5.61
C THR A 123 -10.35 -4.34 -7.02
N TRP A 124 -11.36 -4.31 -7.86
CA TRP A 124 -11.23 -4.41 -9.31
C TRP A 124 -11.75 -3.15 -9.98
N VAL A 125 -10.98 -2.62 -10.90
CA VAL A 125 -11.46 -1.54 -11.77
C VAL A 125 -12.10 -2.17 -13.00
N ARG A 126 -13.31 -1.74 -13.35
CA ARG A 126 -14.00 -2.17 -14.55
C ARG A 126 -14.65 -0.99 -15.24
N HIS A 127 -14.30 -0.76 -16.51
CA HIS A 127 -14.73 0.42 -17.29
C HIS A 127 -14.47 1.75 -16.57
N GLY A 128 -13.38 1.81 -15.79
CA GLY A 128 -12.99 2.96 -14.98
C GLY A 128 -13.70 3.07 -13.63
N LYS A 129 -14.61 2.16 -13.29
CA LYS A 129 -15.29 2.14 -12.00
C LYS A 129 -14.60 1.18 -11.05
N VAL A 130 -14.35 1.64 -9.81
CA VAL A 130 -13.78 0.82 -8.74
C VAL A 130 -14.88 -0.03 -8.10
N HIS A 131 -14.67 -1.36 -8.05
CA HIS A 131 -15.51 -2.32 -7.36
C HIS A 131 -14.74 -2.90 -6.16
N VAL A 132 -15.29 -2.73 -4.96
CA VAL A 132 -14.66 -3.24 -3.74
C VAL A 132 -14.86 -4.75 -3.66
N ILE A 133 -13.76 -5.49 -3.50
CA ILE A 133 -13.80 -6.95 -3.31
C ILE A 133 -13.73 -7.28 -1.83
N SER A 134 -12.78 -6.66 -1.10
CA SER A 134 -12.65 -6.91 0.34
C SER A 134 -11.90 -5.77 1.04
N ILE A 135 -12.19 -5.61 2.33
CA ILE A 135 -11.40 -4.79 3.25
C ILE A 135 -11.12 -5.62 4.50
N ALA A 136 -9.84 -5.74 4.84
CA ALA A 136 -9.38 -6.45 6.02
C ALA A 136 -8.79 -5.50 7.06
N ASP A 137 -9.00 -5.81 8.34
CA ASP A 137 -8.18 -5.26 9.42
C ASP A 137 -6.79 -5.89 9.33
N ARG A 138 -5.76 -5.04 9.28
CA ARG A 138 -4.37 -5.47 9.32
C ARG A 138 -3.82 -5.24 10.73
N GLU A 139 -3.84 -6.29 11.53
CA GLU A 139 -3.39 -6.23 12.92
C GLU A 139 -1.87 -6.42 13.03
N LYS A 140 -1.27 -5.70 13.95
CA LYS A 140 0.20 -5.61 14.10
C LYS A 140 0.64 -6.06 15.48
N THR A 141 1.87 -6.58 15.58
CA THR A 141 2.53 -6.85 16.86
C THR A 141 2.98 -5.57 17.54
N PHE A 142 3.15 -5.66 18.85
CA PHE A 142 4.05 -4.75 19.55
C PHE A 142 5.51 -5.11 19.20
N VAL A 143 6.31 -4.11 18.93
CA VAL A 143 7.73 -4.23 18.62
C VAL A 143 8.55 -3.30 19.51
N ALA A 144 9.87 -3.53 19.56
CA ALA A 144 10.78 -2.65 20.26
C ALA A 144 10.79 -1.24 19.62
N LYS A 145 11.22 -0.25 20.43
CA LYS A 145 11.34 1.13 19.94
C LYS A 145 12.21 1.20 18.67
N GLY A 146 11.76 1.93 17.68
CA GLY A 146 12.46 2.10 16.39
C GLY A 146 12.25 0.98 15.38
N GLU A 147 11.60 -0.12 15.76
CA GLU A 147 11.21 -1.19 14.85
C GLU A 147 9.83 -0.95 14.26
N ILE A 148 9.62 -1.45 13.06
CA ILE A 148 8.31 -1.38 12.42
C ILE A 148 7.43 -2.53 12.89
N PRO A 149 6.19 -2.22 13.35
CA PRO A 149 5.21 -3.24 13.65
C PRO A 149 4.94 -4.12 12.41
N ILE A 150 5.06 -5.43 12.58
CA ILE A 150 4.80 -6.41 11.54
C ILE A 150 3.36 -6.87 11.64
N SER A 151 2.70 -7.07 10.49
CA SER A 151 1.38 -7.69 10.47
C SER A 151 1.46 -9.10 11.06
N THR A 152 0.62 -9.37 12.06
CA THR A 152 0.46 -10.70 12.65
C THR A 152 -0.74 -11.42 12.12
N ARG A 153 -1.78 -10.68 11.74
CA ARG A 153 -2.97 -11.24 11.11
C ARG A 153 -3.71 -10.19 10.30
N ASN A 154 -4.39 -10.68 9.26
CA ASN A 154 -5.38 -9.92 8.55
C ASN A 154 -6.74 -10.60 8.75
N VAL A 155 -7.75 -9.82 9.15
CA VAL A 155 -9.08 -10.30 9.54
C VAL A 155 -10.12 -9.77 8.56
N TYR A 156 -10.94 -10.66 8.04
CA TYR A 156 -11.99 -10.38 7.07
C TYR A 156 -13.38 -10.76 7.63
N PRO A 157 -14.42 -9.98 7.37
CA PRO A 157 -14.35 -8.59 6.91
C PRO A 157 -13.76 -7.67 7.99
N SER A 158 -13.38 -6.45 7.60
CA SER A 158 -12.98 -5.44 8.58
C SER A 158 -14.12 -5.13 9.55
N ARG A 159 -13.81 -5.08 10.85
CA ARG A 159 -14.77 -4.63 11.89
C ARG A 159 -15.16 -3.16 11.76
N LEU A 160 -14.37 -2.38 11.00
CA LEU A 160 -14.63 -0.96 10.73
C LEU A 160 -15.12 -0.72 9.30
N LEU A 161 -15.54 -1.77 8.58
CA LEU A 161 -15.96 -1.71 7.18
C LEU A 161 -16.92 -0.54 6.91
N SER A 162 -17.98 -0.39 7.71
CA SER A 162 -18.97 0.67 7.55
C SER A 162 -18.43 2.10 7.70
N LYS A 163 -17.24 2.26 8.30
CA LYS A 163 -16.59 3.56 8.50
C LYS A 163 -15.58 3.87 7.41
N VAL A 164 -14.92 2.86 6.87
CA VAL A 164 -13.76 3.05 5.99
C VAL A 164 -14.06 2.75 4.52
N GLU A 165 -15.05 1.93 4.21
CA GLU A 165 -15.32 1.47 2.84
C GLU A 165 -15.61 2.64 1.89
N LYS A 166 -16.60 3.47 2.22
CA LYS A 166 -17.02 4.58 1.35
C LYS A 166 -15.88 5.57 1.09
N PRO A 167 -15.23 6.18 2.11
CA PRO A 167 -14.15 7.13 1.88
C PRO A 167 -12.91 6.49 1.20
N ALA A 168 -12.63 5.21 1.45
CA ALA A 168 -11.54 4.50 0.76
C ALA A 168 -11.84 4.27 -0.72
N THR A 169 -13.10 3.93 -1.04
CA THR A 169 -13.55 3.74 -2.43
C THR A 169 -13.53 5.05 -3.22
N GLU A 170 -14.03 6.15 -2.62
CA GLU A 170 -14.00 7.48 -3.23
C GLU A 170 -12.55 7.94 -3.54
N LEU A 171 -11.63 7.69 -2.61
CA LEU A 171 -10.22 7.98 -2.80
C LEU A 171 -9.62 7.15 -3.95
N LEU A 172 -9.83 5.83 -3.94
CA LEU A 172 -9.34 4.96 -5.02
C LEU A 172 -9.96 5.28 -6.37
N GLN A 173 -11.24 5.70 -6.40
CA GLN A 173 -11.90 6.13 -7.64
C GLN A 173 -11.20 7.36 -8.23
N ALA A 174 -10.96 8.39 -7.42
CA ALA A 174 -10.25 9.59 -7.86
C ALA A 174 -8.83 9.25 -8.36
N TYR A 175 -8.15 8.32 -7.70
CA TYR A 175 -6.84 7.85 -8.11
C TYR A 175 -6.88 7.08 -9.43
N ALA A 176 -7.84 6.17 -9.60
CA ALA A 176 -8.05 5.40 -10.85
C ALA A 176 -8.39 6.32 -12.03
N ASP A 177 -9.26 7.31 -11.81
CA ASP A 177 -9.63 8.29 -12.81
C ASP A 177 -8.42 9.08 -13.32
N ARG A 178 -7.58 9.56 -12.39
CA ARG A 178 -6.40 10.36 -12.70
C ARG A 178 -5.30 9.56 -13.39
N THR A 179 -5.11 8.30 -12.97
CA THR A 179 -4.12 7.40 -13.60
C THR A 179 -4.62 6.80 -14.92
N GLY A 180 -5.90 6.96 -15.23
CA GLY A 180 -6.53 6.40 -16.41
C GLY A 180 -6.65 4.89 -16.40
N GLN A 181 -6.60 4.24 -15.22
CA GLN A 181 -6.83 2.80 -15.11
C GLN A 181 -8.29 2.49 -15.43
N LYS A 182 -8.53 1.69 -16.47
CA LYS A 182 -9.88 1.34 -16.93
C LYS A 182 -10.32 -0.04 -16.49
N ASP A 183 -9.38 -0.96 -16.33
CA ASP A 183 -9.64 -2.34 -15.96
C ASP A 183 -8.54 -2.86 -15.04
N GLY A 184 -8.81 -3.96 -14.33
CA GLY A 184 -7.84 -4.76 -13.62
C GLY A 184 -7.74 -4.51 -12.12
N ALA A 185 -6.86 -5.28 -11.50
CA ALA A 185 -6.66 -5.25 -10.06
C ALA A 185 -6.13 -3.89 -9.57
N LEU A 186 -6.69 -3.42 -8.48
CA LEU A 186 -6.22 -2.25 -7.74
C LEU A 186 -6.34 -2.55 -6.24
N SER A 187 -5.29 -2.30 -5.49
CA SER A 187 -5.28 -2.50 -4.05
C SER A 187 -4.72 -1.29 -3.33
N MET A 188 -5.17 -1.08 -2.11
CA MET A 188 -4.71 -0.01 -1.25
C MET A 188 -4.46 -0.51 0.17
N GLN A 189 -3.29 -0.19 0.71
CA GLN A 189 -3.01 -0.23 2.13
C GLN A 189 -3.19 1.18 2.69
N PHE A 190 -3.96 1.32 3.75
CA PHE A 190 -4.25 2.64 4.31
C PHE A 190 -4.43 2.57 5.83
N PHE A 191 -4.29 3.72 6.46
CA PHE A 191 -4.59 3.94 7.87
C PHE A 191 -5.90 4.70 8.02
N TRP A 192 -6.53 4.53 9.17
CA TRP A 192 -7.67 5.34 9.58
C TRP A 192 -7.60 5.64 11.07
N LYS A 193 -7.91 6.88 11.43
CA LYS A 193 -8.07 7.34 12.81
C LYS A 193 -9.38 8.07 12.98
N PRO A 194 -10.04 7.93 14.15
CA PRO A 194 -11.18 8.76 14.49
C PRO A 194 -10.82 10.25 14.45
N GLY A 195 -11.59 11.05 13.70
CA GLY A 195 -11.37 12.49 13.56
C GLY A 195 -10.34 12.92 12.53
N GLU A 196 -9.41 12.04 12.13
CA GLU A 196 -8.40 12.34 11.09
C GLU A 196 -8.75 11.71 9.73
N GLY A 197 -9.61 10.67 9.72
CA GLY A 197 -10.02 9.98 8.50
C GLY A 197 -8.96 9.02 7.94
N ILE A 198 -8.99 8.85 6.62
CA ILE A 198 -8.10 7.92 5.90
C ILE A 198 -6.78 8.60 5.56
N GLN A 199 -5.68 7.83 5.61
CA GLN A 199 -4.38 8.20 5.10
C GLN A 199 -3.76 7.04 4.34
N VAL A 200 -3.37 7.27 3.08
CA VAL A 200 -2.83 6.23 2.21
C VAL A 200 -1.42 5.81 2.64
N CYS A 201 -1.22 4.50 2.78
CA CYS A 201 0.11 3.90 2.94
C CYS A 201 0.73 3.53 1.58
N GLU A 202 0.02 2.71 0.79
CA GLU A 202 0.47 2.24 -0.53
C GLU A 202 -0.74 1.99 -1.44
N ILE A 203 -0.58 2.26 -2.74
CA ILE A 203 -1.52 1.86 -3.80
C ILE A 203 -0.75 1.03 -4.81
N ALA A 204 -1.33 -0.10 -5.22
CA ALA A 204 -0.70 -1.01 -6.18
C ALA A 204 -1.74 -1.57 -7.17
N ALA A 205 -1.36 -1.64 -8.45
CA ALA A 205 -2.21 -2.26 -9.48
C ALA A 205 -2.00 -3.78 -9.51
N ARG A 206 -2.27 -4.43 -8.39
CA ARG A 206 -2.23 -5.89 -8.18
C ARG A 206 -3.01 -6.24 -6.93
N PHE A 207 -3.37 -7.50 -6.77
CA PHE A 207 -3.87 -8.00 -5.50
C PHE A 207 -2.73 -8.21 -4.49
N PHE A 208 -3.07 -8.24 -3.19
CA PHE A 208 -2.14 -8.68 -2.14
C PHE A 208 -1.95 -10.20 -2.24
N GLY A 209 -0.70 -10.65 -2.06
CA GLY A 209 -0.28 -11.98 -2.50
C GLY A 209 -0.71 -13.19 -1.68
N TYR A 210 -1.43 -13.05 -0.54
CA TYR A 210 -1.69 -14.17 0.37
C TYR A 210 -3.13 -14.22 0.91
N GLU A 211 -4.06 -13.45 0.31
CA GLU A 211 -5.34 -13.21 0.94
C GLU A 211 -6.54 -13.56 0.04
N HIS A 212 -6.27 -14.03 -1.19
CA HIS A 212 -7.34 -14.33 -2.13
C HIS A 212 -8.16 -15.56 -1.75
N GLU A 213 -7.57 -16.58 -1.12
CA GLU A 213 -8.29 -17.74 -0.59
C GLU A 213 -9.28 -17.34 0.51
N LEU A 214 -8.93 -16.35 1.34
CA LEU A 214 -9.83 -15.82 2.36
C LEU A 214 -11.03 -15.08 1.76
N THR A 215 -10.85 -14.42 0.62
CA THR A 215 -11.93 -13.73 -0.08
C THR A 215 -12.98 -14.72 -0.56
N ASP A 216 -12.54 -15.87 -1.09
CA ASP A 216 -13.43 -16.96 -1.47
C ASP A 216 -14.17 -17.53 -0.26
N MET A 217 -13.44 -17.85 0.80
CA MET A 217 -14.04 -18.39 2.03
C MET A 217 -15.05 -17.43 2.69
N VAL A 218 -14.70 -16.13 2.75
CA VAL A 218 -15.52 -15.15 3.47
C VAL A 218 -16.71 -14.67 2.66
N TYR A 219 -16.57 -14.53 1.34
CA TYR A 219 -17.58 -13.94 0.47
C TYR A 219 -18.12 -14.89 -0.62
N GLY A 220 -17.50 -16.06 -0.82
CA GLY A 220 -17.76 -16.88 -2.01
C GLY A 220 -17.28 -16.20 -3.29
N PHE A 221 -16.30 -15.30 -3.19
CA PHE A 221 -15.77 -14.53 -4.32
C PHE A 221 -14.36 -14.99 -4.66
N ASN A 222 -14.25 -15.78 -5.73
CA ASN A 222 -12.98 -16.35 -6.17
C ASN A 222 -12.21 -15.38 -7.06
N MET A 223 -11.03 -14.96 -6.61
CA MET A 223 -10.22 -13.93 -7.30
C MET A 223 -9.46 -14.50 -8.49
N GLU A 224 -9.11 -15.79 -8.50
CA GLU A 224 -8.52 -16.47 -9.65
C GLU A 224 -9.55 -16.59 -10.78
N GLU A 225 -10.79 -16.92 -10.42
CA GLU A 225 -11.90 -16.94 -11.37
C GLU A 225 -12.18 -15.56 -11.96
N LEU A 226 -12.12 -14.50 -11.15
CA LEU A 226 -12.21 -13.10 -11.61
C LEU A 226 -11.11 -12.78 -12.64
N LEU A 227 -9.85 -13.18 -12.37
CA LEU A 227 -8.74 -12.97 -13.29
C LEU A 227 -8.95 -13.72 -14.62
N LEU A 228 -9.39 -14.97 -14.57
CA LEU A 228 -9.69 -15.75 -15.77
C LEU A 228 -10.87 -15.14 -16.55
N ALA A 229 -11.93 -14.75 -15.85
CA ALA A 229 -13.08 -14.11 -16.47
C ALA A 229 -12.69 -12.79 -17.16
N SER A 230 -11.78 -12.03 -16.56
CA SER A 230 -11.31 -10.76 -17.17
C SER A 230 -10.61 -10.97 -18.52
N LEU A 231 -10.10 -12.16 -18.82
CA LEU A 231 -9.40 -12.48 -20.06
C LEU A 231 -10.29 -13.21 -21.07
N TYR A 232 -11.20 -14.07 -20.60
CA TYR A 232 -11.87 -15.04 -21.45
C TYR A 232 -13.39 -14.96 -21.43
N ASP A 233 -14.00 -14.33 -20.42
CA ASP A 233 -15.45 -14.29 -20.22
C ASP A 233 -15.90 -12.96 -19.61
N PRO A 234 -15.99 -11.89 -20.41
CA PRO A 234 -16.40 -10.56 -19.94
C PRO A 234 -17.79 -10.54 -19.28
N ASP A 235 -18.73 -11.35 -19.74
CA ASP A 235 -20.10 -11.40 -19.19
C ASP A 235 -20.08 -12.00 -17.78
N LYS A 236 -19.28 -13.04 -17.56
CA LYS A 236 -19.06 -13.61 -16.25
C LYS A 236 -18.39 -12.62 -15.31
N LEU A 237 -17.40 -11.87 -15.79
CA LEU A 237 -16.76 -10.79 -15.00
C LEU A 237 -17.79 -9.76 -14.52
N GLU A 238 -18.63 -9.27 -15.42
CA GLU A 238 -19.68 -8.29 -15.07
C GLU A 238 -20.64 -8.86 -14.03
N LYS A 239 -21.06 -10.11 -14.21
CA LYS A 239 -21.94 -10.80 -13.27
C LYS A 239 -21.29 -10.93 -11.89
N MET A 240 -20.05 -11.40 -11.82
CA MET A 240 -19.31 -11.53 -10.56
C MET A 240 -19.23 -10.20 -9.80
N LEU A 241 -18.90 -9.10 -10.50
CA LEU A 241 -18.79 -7.78 -9.89
C LEU A 241 -20.16 -7.20 -9.48
N ALA A 242 -21.22 -7.49 -10.22
CA ALA A 242 -22.57 -7.01 -9.93
C ALA A 242 -23.23 -7.75 -8.75
N GLU A 243 -22.94 -9.03 -8.58
CA GLU A 243 -23.51 -9.86 -7.52
C GLU A 243 -22.73 -9.77 -6.20
N HIS A 244 -21.48 -9.31 -6.24
CA HIS A 244 -20.64 -9.19 -5.06
C HIS A 244 -21.05 -8.03 -4.16
N ASP A 245 -21.18 -8.31 -2.87
CA ASP A 245 -21.50 -7.34 -1.83
C ASP A 245 -20.57 -7.54 -0.62
N VAL A 246 -19.63 -6.62 -0.44
CA VAL A 246 -18.65 -6.66 0.66
C VAL A 246 -19.30 -6.59 2.06
N HIS A 247 -20.58 -6.18 2.15
CA HIS A 247 -21.35 -6.15 3.38
C HIS A 247 -22.11 -7.45 3.68
N LYS A 248 -22.01 -8.46 2.81
CA LYS A 248 -22.68 -9.76 2.97
C LYS A 248 -21.68 -10.93 3.08
N PRO A 249 -20.80 -10.92 4.10
CA PRO A 249 -19.89 -12.04 4.31
C PRO A 249 -20.68 -13.29 4.72
N GLN A 250 -20.22 -14.48 4.27
CA GLN A 250 -20.75 -15.78 4.68
C GLN A 250 -20.20 -16.19 6.06
N CYS A 251 -18.97 -15.76 6.36
CA CYS A 251 -18.28 -16.01 7.64
C CYS A 251 -17.22 -14.94 7.89
N CYS A 252 -16.56 -15.04 9.04
CA CYS A 252 -15.32 -14.30 9.31
C CYS A 252 -14.12 -15.22 9.06
N GLY A 253 -13.05 -14.67 8.49
CA GLY A 253 -11.81 -15.39 8.23
C GLY A 253 -10.58 -14.58 8.66
N ALA A 254 -9.49 -15.25 8.95
CA ALA A 254 -8.23 -14.60 9.24
C ALA A 254 -7.04 -15.40 8.73
N VAL A 255 -6.05 -14.71 8.17
CA VAL A 255 -4.71 -15.24 8.01
C VAL A 255 -3.85 -14.80 9.19
N ILE A 256 -3.10 -15.74 9.76
CA ILE A 256 -2.21 -15.50 10.89
C ILE A 256 -0.79 -15.79 10.44
N TYR A 257 0.11 -14.82 10.66
CA TYR A 257 1.52 -14.93 10.30
C TYR A 257 2.34 -15.30 11.53
N PHE A 258 3.08 -16.40 11.43
CA PHE A 258 3.98 -16.84 12.48
C PHE A 258 5.43 -16.50 12.10
N GLN A 259 6.14 -15.82 13.00
CA GLN A 259 7.59 -15.70 12.89
C GLN A 259 8.26 -16.94 13.49
N GLY A 260 8.77 -17.81 12.63
CA GLY A 260 9.66 -18.91 13.06
C GLY A 260 11.10 -18.43 13.19
N ARG A 261 11.76 -18.71 14.32
CA ARG A 261 13.24 -18.72 14.35
C ARG A 261 13.68 -20.04 13.75
N LEU A 262 14.52 -20.00 12.72
CA LEU A 262 15.28 -21.16 12.30
C LEU A 262 16.17 -21.57 13.50
N LEU A 263 15.76 -22.61 14.20
CA LEU A 263 16.64 -23.31 15.12
C LEU A 263 17.58 -24.15 14.24
N THR A 264 18.85 -23.75 14.14
CA THR A 264 19.91 -24.63 13.67
C THR A 264 19.97 -25.77 14.70
N ILE A 265 19.60 -26.98 14.28
CA ILE A 265 19.92 -28.18 15.04
C ILE A 265 21.40 -28.45 14.74
N GLU A 266 22.26 -28.21 15.74
CA GLU A 266 23.65 -28.65 15.73
C GLU A 266 23.75 -30.17 15.90
#